data_031828e3e5f0d14b4b1b838720b87455
#
_entry.id   031828e3e5f0d14b4b1b838720b87455
#
_cell.length_a   1.000
_cell.length_b   1.000
_cell.length_c   1.000
_cell.angle_alpha   90.00
_cell.angle_beta   90.00
_cell.angle_gamma   90.00
#
_symmetry.space_group_name_H-M   'P 1'
#
loop_
_entity.id
_entity.type
_entity.pdbx_description
1 polymer ?
#
loop_
_entity_poly.entity_id
_entity_poly.type
_entity_poly.pdbx_seq_one_letter_code
_entity_poly.pdbx_strand_id
1 'polypeptide(L)'
;MTALLQVTGLEAAYGRARVLFGVDAEVEAGSLLCVMGRNGVGKTTLLNAIMGVLPPTGGRVIFDGEDVTRLPTHERVRRGMGYVPQGHETFPQLTVAENLQVTLDATKHRDRSAIDAALDVFPRLEEFLGRRAGFLSGGQQQQLAIARALVTRPRLLILDEPTEGIQPSIVAEIEAAIERLHQEDGLAVLLVEQYLELALRLADAFVIIEGGVVRRAGGAEDLHDDEVKRLLAV
;
A
#
# COMPACT_ATOMS: atom_id res chain seq x y z
N MET A 1 -7.68 -3.80 20.99
CA MET A 1 -7.75 -4.76 19.86
C MET A 1 -6.32 -5.10 19.48
N THR A 2 -6.03 -6.27 18.95
CA THR A 2 -4.65 -6.66 18.58
C THR A 2 -4.37 -6.10 17.20
N ALA A 3 -3.25 -5.39 17.02
CA ALA A 3 -2.88 -4.85 15.72
C ALA A 3 -2.69 -5.98 14.68
N LEU A 4 -3.14 -5.74 13.45
CA LEU A 4 -2.92 -6.63 12.32
C LEU A 4 -1.46 -6.55 11.84
N LEU A 5 -0.89 -5.34 11.79
CA LEU A 5 0.52 -5.09 11.50
C LEU A 5 1.14 -4.30 12.64
N GLN A 6 2.28 -4.77 13.16
CA GLN A 6 3.13 -4.02 14.09
C GLN A 6 4.55 -3.93 13.56
N VAL A 7 5.04 -2.73 13.49
CA VAL A 7 6.42 -2.40 13.12
C VAL A 7 7.08 -1.75 14.32
N THR A 8 8.17 -2.34 14.83
CA THR A 8 8.83 -1.86 16.04
C THR A 8 10.31 -1.63 15.79
N GLY A 9 10.77 -0.40 15.99
CA GLY A 9 12.15 0.00 15.90
C GLY A 9 12.78 -0.33 14.55
N LEU A 10 12.03 -0.24 13.44
CA LEU A 10 12.48 -0.74 12.14
C LEU A 10 13.62 0.12 11.57
N GLU A 11 14.71 -0.55 11.24
CA GLU A 11 15.89 0.04 10.63
C GLU A 11 16.14 -0.58 9.26
N ALA A 12 16.53 0.25 8.29
CA ALA A 12 16.85 -0.22 6.95
C ALA A 12 17.96 0.64 6.30
N ALA A 13 18.74 -0.01 5.42
CA ALA A 13 19.84 0.62 4.74
C ALA A 13 20.02 0.06 3.32
N TYR A 14 20.44 0.89 2.39
CA TYR A 14 20.95 0.50 1.08
C TYR A 14 22.49 0.47 1.13
N GLY A 15 23.04 -0.73 1.28
CA GLY A 15 24.47 -0.89 1.50
C GLY A 15 24.93 -0.20 2.80
N ARG A 16 25.73 0.88 2.69
CA ARG A 16 26.19 1.67 3.85
C ARG A 16 25.30 2.87 4.18
N ALA A 17 24.38 3.21 3.29
CA ALA A 17 23.49 4.35 3.47
C ALA A 17 22.27 3.94 4.29
N ARG A 18 22.25 4.25 5.59
CA ARG A 18 21.12 4.03 6.46
C ARG A 18 20.01 5.04 6.12
N VAL A 19 18.77 4.55 6.00
CA VAL A 19 17.61 5.36 5.61
C VAL A 19 16.56 5.40 6.71
N LEU A 20 16.32 4.27 7.41
CA LEU A 20 15.40 4.22 8.54
C LEU A 20 16.18 4.03 9.84
N PHE A 21 15.77 4.74 10.89
CA PHE A 21 16.47 4.88 12.15
C PHE A 21 15.59 4.52 13.35
N GLY A 22 14.87 3.40 13.28
CA GLY A 22 13.99 2.95 14.36
C GLY A 22 12.57 3.47 14.20
N VAL A 23 11.92 3.13 13.08
CA VAL A 23 10.52 3.52 12.79
C VAL A 23 9.57 2.56 13.47
N ASP A 24 8.57 3.14 14.16
CA ASP A 24 7.43 2.43 14.72
C ASP A 24 6.17 2.78 13.93
N ALA A 25 5.34 1.78 13.64
CA ALA A 25 4.03 1.95 12.99
C ALA A 25 3.11 0.78 13.34
N GLU A 26 1.81 1.04 13.40
CA GLU A 26 0.82 0.02 13.73
C GLU A 26 -0.41 0.18 12.86
N VAL A 27 -0.97 -0.92 12.34
CA VAL A 27 -2.24 -0.96 11.60
C VAL A 27 -3.16 -1.93 12.30
N GLU A 28 -4.30 -1.47 12.75
CA GLU A 28 -5.35 -2.33 13.30
C GLU A 28 -6.11 -3.06 12.17
N ALA A 29 -6.77 -4.16 12.49
CA ALA A 29 -7.62 -4.84 11.53
C ALA A 29 -8.79 -3.92 11.12
N GLY A 30 -8.97 -3.74 9.81
CA GLY A 30 -10.02 -2.89 9.24
C GLY A 30 -9.75 -1.39 9.34
N SER A 31 -8.56 -0.94 9.81
CA SER A 31 -8.20 0.48 9.86
C SER A 31 -7.32 0.92 8.68
N LEU A 32 -7.31 2.23 8.42
CA LEU A 32 -6.43 2.86 7.46
C LEU A 32 -5.36 3.71 8.18
N LEU A 33 -4.09 3.27 8.08
CA LEU A 33 -2.94 4.07 8.49
C LEU A 33 -2.38 4.82 7.30
N CYS A 34 -2.28 6.15 7.41
CA CYS A 34 -1.59 6.98 6.43
C CYS A 34 -0.16 7.30 6.88
N VAL A 35 0.83 6.91 6.09
CA VAL A 35 2.24 7.28 6.29
C VAL A 35 2.57 8.46 5.39
N MET A 36 2.87 9.60 6.00
CA MET A 36 3.10 10.87 5.32
C MET A 36 4.54 11.36 5.48
N GLY A 37 4.93 12.27 4.62
CA GLY A 37 6.23 12.94 4.63
C GLY A 37 6.67 13.33 3.23
N ARG A 38 7.71 14.16 3.15
CA ARG A 38 8.26 14.66 1.89
C ARG A 38 8.91 13.53 1.07
N ASN A 39 9.19 13.81 -0.20
CA ASN A 39 9.92 12.86 -1.04
C ASN A 39 11.34 12.62 -0.50
N GLY A 40 11.79 11.35 -0.55
CA GLY A 40 13.14 10.97 -0.10
C GLY A 40 13.30 10.80 1.41
N VAL A 41 12.26 10.93 2.23
CA VAL A 41 12.36 10.79 3.70
C VAL A 41 12.37 9.34 4.19
N GLY A 42 12.12 8.34 3.30
CA GLY A 42 12.17 6.92 3.65
C GLY A 42 10.83 6.18 3.60
N LYS A 43 9.73 6.78 3.09
CA LYS A 43 8.39 6.13 3.02
C LYS A 43 8.42 4.82 2.23
N THR A 44 8.85 4.84 0.97
CA THR A 44 9.01 3.62 0.14
C THR A 44 9.98 2.62 0.77
N THR A 45 11.04 3.09 1.42
CA THR A 45 11.99 2.22 2.15
C THR A 45 11.30 1.49 3.30
N LEU A 46 10.40 2.18 4.03
CA LEU A 46 9.59 1.57 5.07
C LEU A 46 8.71 0.45 4.49
N LEU A 47 7.98 0.73 3.39
CA LEU A 47 7.14 -0.30 2.76
C LEU A 47 7.96 -1.47 2.24
N ASN A 48 9.10 -1.21 1.61
CA ASN A 48 10.00 -2.26 1.13
C ASN A 48 10.53 -3.13 2.28
N ALA A 49 10.82 -2.56 3.43
CA ALA A 49 11.23 -3.31 4.61
C ALA A 49 10.06 -4.12 5.22
N ILE A 50 8.85 -3.52 5.30
CA ILE A 50 7.62 -4.20 5.73
C ILE A 50 7.28 -5.37 4.79
N MET A 51 7.51 -5.24 3.49
CA MET A 51 7.24 -6.29 2.50
C MET A 51 8.38 -7.29 2.31
N GLY A 52 9.55 -7.04 2.91
CA GLY A 52 10.73 -7.91 2.76
C GLY A 52 11.39 -7.85 1.38
N VAL A 53 11.11 -6.81 0.60
CA VAL A 53 11.85 -6.46 -0.63
C VAL A 53 13.25 -5.97 -0.25
N LEU A 54 13.32 -5.16 0.81
CA LEU A 54 14.57 -4.73 1.44
C LEU A 54 14.65 -5.40 2.84
N PRO A 55 15.62 -6.28 3.10
CA PRO A 55 15.79 -6.86 4.42
C PRO A 55 16.08 -5.78 5.47
N PRO A 56 15.33 -5.70 6.58
CA PRO A 56 15.63 -4.74 7.63
C PRO A 56 16.96 -5.05 8.32
N THR A 57 17.67 -4.01 8.75
CA THR A 57 18.94 -4.11 9.48
C THR A 57 18.74 -4.17 10.99
N GLY A 58 17.56 -3.78 11.49
CA GLY A 58 17.14 -3.82 12.89
C GLY A 58 15.63 -3.71 13.02
N GLY A 59 15.13 -3.94 14.22
CA GLY A 59 13.71 -3.90 14.52
C GLY A 59 12.95 -5.18 14.14
N ARG A 60 11.60 -5.09 14.15
CA ARG A 60 10.71 -6.23 13.91
C ARG A 60 9.48 -5.80 13.11
N VAL A 61 8.97 -6.76 12.33
CA VAL A 61 7.67 -6.68 11.64
C VAL A 61 6.85 -7.89 12.07
N ILE A 62 5.75 -7.64 12.77
CA ILE A 62 4.78 -8.66 13.21
C ILE A 62 3.53 -8.47 12.37
N PHE A 63 3.03 -9.53 11.76
CA PHE A 63 1.78 -9.54 11.00
C PHE A 63 0.86 -10.64 11.52
N ASP A 64 -0.36 -10.26 11.95
CA ASP A 64 -1.34 -11.19 12.53
C ASP A 64 -0.76 -12.03 13.69
N GLY A 65 0.08 -11.40 14.52
CA GLY A 65 0.75 -12.04 15.64
C GLY A 65 1.99 -12.88 15.28
N GLU A 66 2.31 -13.06 13.99
CA GLU A 66 3.51 -13.80 13.54
C GLU A 66 4.67 -12.83 13.23
N ASP A 67 5.89 -13.19 13.65
CA ASP A 67 7.10 -12.47 13.24
C ASP A 67 7.45 -12.79 11.78
N VAL A 68 7.23 -11.81 10.90
CA VAL A 68 7.50 -11.91 9.47
C VAL A 68 8.80 -11.21 9.06
N THR A 69 9.57 -10.70 10.02
CA THR A 69 10.74 -9.83 9.78
C THR A 69 11.73 -10.43 8.77
N ARG A 70 11.95 -11.72 8.84
CA ARG A 70 12.92 -12.44 7.98
C ARG A 70 12.29 -13.24 6.85
N LEU A 71 10.96 -13.18 6.70
CA LEU A 71 10.28 -13.88 5.63
C LEU A 71 10.45 -13.15 4.30
N PRO A 72 10.63 -13.86 3.19
CA PRO A 72 10.67 -13.27 1.85
C PRO A 72 9.28 -12.74 1.47
N THR A 73 9.23 -11.80 0.52
CA THR A 73 8.01 -11.11 0.09
C THR A 73 6.85 -12.07 -0.25
N HIS A 74 7.11 -13.14 -1.01
CA HIS A 74 6.07 -14.08 -1.42
C HIS A 74 5.42 -14.82 -0.24
N GLU A 75 6.15 -15.05 0.85
CA GLU A 75 5.60 -15.64 2.07
C GLU A 75 4.74 -14.65 2.86
N ARG A 76 5.08 -13.34 2.84
CA ARG A 76 4.25 -12.28 3.42
C ARG A 76 2.95 -12.11 2.62
N VAL A 77 3.02 -12.13 1.28
CA VAL A 77 1.84 -12.11 0.42
C VAL A 77 0.92 -13.29 0.70
N ARG A 78 1.46 -14.51 0.87
CA ARG A 78 0.67 -15.72 1.21
C ARG A 78 -0.01 -15.66 2.57
N ARG A 79 0.42 -14.76 3.46
CA ARG A 79 -0.20 -14.47 4.76
C ARG A 79 -1.26 -13.40 4.70
N GLY A 80 -1.44 -12.76 3.54
CA GLY A 80 -2.47 -11.76 3.32
C GLY A 80 -1.97 -10.32 3.28
N MET A 81 -0.68 -10.09 2.99
CA MET A 81 -0.15 -8.74 2.74
C MET A 81 -0.17 -8.47 1.23
N GLY A 82 -1.08 -7.62 0.74
CA GLY A 82 -1.08 -7.12 -0.64
C GLY A 82 -0.20 -5.88 -0.77
N TYR A 83 0.55 -5.75 -1.87
CA TYR A 83 1.43 -4.60 -2.07
C TYR A 83 1.33 -4.05 -3.49
N VAL A 84 1.15 -2.75 -3.59
CA VAL A 84 1.19 -1.97 -4.82
C VAL A 84 2.31 -0.95 -4.69
N PRO A 85 3.47 -1.19 -5.30
CA PRO A 85 4.59 -0.26 -5.27
C PRO A 85 4.34 0.95 -6.16
N GLN A 86 5.11 2.01 -5.95
CA GLN A 86 5.15 3.18 -6.82
C GLN A 86 5.53 2.76 -8.25
N GLY A 87 4.91 3.35 -9.28
CA GLY A 87 5.28 3.13 -10.68
C GLY A 87 4.50 2.05 -11.43
N HIS A 88 3.32 1.66 -10.93
CA HIS A 88 2.30 0.82 -11.62
C HIS A 88 2.69 -0.64 -11.92
N GLU A 89 3.84 -1.10 -11.64
CA GLU A 89 4.48 -2.43 -11.88
C GLU A 89 3.55 -3.54 -12.43
N THR A 90 3.01 -3.34 -13.64
CA THR A 90 2.25 -4.36 -14.38
C THR A 90 3.17 -5.20 -15.27
N PHE A 91 2.67 -6.30 -15.81
CA PHE A 91 3.35 -7.06 -16.88
C PHE A 91 2.94 -6.45 -18.22
N PRO A 92 3.73 -5.53 -18.84
CA PRO A 92 3.29 -4.73 -19.98
C PRO A 92 3.04 -5.55 -21.24
N GLN A 93 3.66 -6.72 -21.37
CA GLN A 93 3.50 -7.63 -22.51
C GLN A 93 2.26 -8.52 -22.43
N LEU A 94 1.73 -8.71 -21.22
CA LEU A 94 0.53 -9.49 -20.96
C LEU A 94 -0.71 -8.60 -21.11
N THR A 95 -1.83 -9.21 -21.46
CA THR A 95 -3.15 -8.56 -21.45
C THR A 95 -3.58 -8.28 -20.00
N VAL A 96 -4.63 -7.45 -19.81
CA VAL A 96 -5.24 -7.22 -18.50
C VAL A 96 -5.68 -8.54 -17.87
N ALA A 97 -6.40 -9.39 -18.64
CA ALA A 97 -6.85 -10.69 -18.14
C ALA A 97 -5.67 -11.59 -17.73
N GLU A 98 -4.59 -11.64 -18.53
CA GLU A 98 -3.39 -12.42 -18.20
C GLU A 98 -2.65 -11.87 -16.98
N ASN A 99 -2.61 -10.55 -16.79
CA ASN A 99 -2.06 -9.91 -15.58
C ASN A 99 -2.79 -10.36 -14.31
N LEU A 100 -4.12 -10.42 -14.34
CA LEU A 100 -4.94 -10.91 -13.23
C LEU A 100 -4.76 -12.42 -13.03
N GLN A 101 -4.77 -13.18 -14.12
CA GLN A 101 -4.65 -14.63 -14.09
C GLN A 101 -3.29 -15.11 -13.53
N VAL A 102 -2.17 -14.50 -13.96
CA VAL A 102 -0.83 -14.89 -13.45
C VAL A 102 -0.72 -14.63 -11.94
N THR A 103 -1.39 -13.58 -11.45
CA THR A 103 -1.45 -13.30 -10.01
C THR A 103 -2.28 -14.36 -9.28
N LEU A 104 -3.45 -14.72 -9.83
CA LEU A 104 -4.29 -15.79 -9.28
C LEU A 104 -3.53 -17.14 -9.23
N ASP A 105 -2.81 -17.47 -10.29
CA ASP A 105 -2.05 -18.73 -10.36
C ASP A 105 -0.93 -18.82 -9.32
N ALA A 106 -0.40 -17.67 -8.88
CA ALA A 106 0.59 -17.58 -7.79
C ALA A 106 -0.04 -17.76 -6.39
N THR A 107 -1.37 -17.64 -6.27
CA THR A 107 -2.08 -17.85 -5.00
C THR A 107 -2.31 -19.36 -4.75
N LYS A 108 -2.55 -19.72 -3.47
CA LYS A 108 -2.93 -21.10 -3.11
C LYS A 108 -4.38 -21.44 -3.49
N HIS A 109 -5.25 -20.45 -3.54
CA HIS A 109 -6.69 -20.65 -3.61
C HIS A 109 -7.22 -20.87 -5.02
N ARG A 110 -6.61 -20.30 -6.05
CA ARG A 110 -6.98 -20.41 -7.48
C ARG A 110 -8.47 -20.19 -7.76
N ASP A 111 -9.17 -19.48 -6.89
CA ASP A 111 -10.58 -19.19 -7.02
C ASP A 111 -10.80 -17.98 -7.95
N ARG A 112 -11.38 -18.23 -9.12
CA ARG A 112 -11.63 -17.20 -10.14
C ARG A 112 -12.51 -16.04 -9.65
N SER A 113 -13.38 -16.28 -8.65
CA SER A 113 -14.18 -15.21 -8.07
C SER A 113 -13.34 -14.07 -7.47
N ALA A 114 -12.04 -14.31 -7.20
CA ALA A 114 -11.14 -13.25 -6.79
C ALA A 114 -10.84 -12.24 -7.93
N ILE A 115 -10.82 -12.69 -9.18
CA ILE A 115 -10.69 -11.81 -10.34
C ILE A 115 -11.97 -10.98 -10.51
N ASP A 116 -13.13 -11.63 -10.43
CA ASP A 116 -14.42 -10.96 -10.57
C ASP A 116 -14.57 -9.87 -9.48
N ALA A 117 -14.26 -10.21 -8.21
CA ALA A 117 -14.27 -9.24 -7.11
C ALA A 117 -13.30 -8.06 -7.31
N ALA A 118 -12.11 -8.30 -7.88
CA ALA A 118 -11.16 -7.24 -8.18
C ALA A 118 -11.64 -6.34 -9.34
N LEU A 119 -12.35 -6.90 -10.33
CA LEU A 119 -12.98 -6.15 -11.42
C LEU A 119 -14.19 -5.34 -10.94
N ASP A 120 -14.96 -5.85 -9.97
CA ASP A 120 -16.06 -5.09 -9.34
C ASP A 120 -15.57 -3.80 -8.66
N VAL A 121 -14.32 -3.76 -8.20
CA VAL A 121 -13.70 -2.53 -7.67
C VAL A 121 -13.34 -1.56 -8.79
N PHE A 122 -12.91 -2.07 -9.95
CA PHE A 122 -12.53 -1.28 -11.13
C PHE A 122 -13.24 -1.76 -12.40
N PRO A 123 -14.56 -1.52 -12.55
CA PRO A 123 -15.36 -2.09 -13.65
C PRO A 123 -14.86 -1.71 -15.04
N ARG A 124 -14.23 -0.53 -15.17
CA ARG A 124 -13.65 -0.10 -16.46
C ARG A 124 -12.55 -1.00 -16.99
N LEU A 125 -11.88 -1.78 -16.14
CA LEU A 125 -10.88 -2.75 -16.60
C LEU A 125 -11.47 -3.87 -17.44
N GLU A 126 -12.76 -4.18 -17.29
CA GLU A 126 -13.47 -5.18 -18.09
C GLU A 126 -13.43 -4.85 -19.60
N GLU A 127 -13.52 -3.56 -19.95
CA GLU A 127 -13.45 -3.10 -21.33
C GLU A 127 -12.08 -3.36 -21.98
N PHE A 128 -11.05 -3.59 -21.15
CA PHE A 128 -9.67 -3.73 -21.59
C PHE A 128 -9.08 -5.14 -21.37
N LEU A 129 -9.90 -6.14 -20.99
CA LEU A 129 -9.41 -7.50 -20.65
C LEU A 129 -8.49 -8.10 -21.71
N GLY A 130 -8.79 -7.91 -23.00
CA GLY A 130 -7.97 -8.39 -24.12
C GLY A 130 -6.81 -7.47 -24.51
N ARG A 131 -6.68 -6.27 -23.91
CA ARG A 131 -5.66 -5.28 -24.23
C ARG A 131 -4.39 -5.54 -23.44
N ARG A 132 -3.21 -5.42 -24.08
CA ARG A 132 -1.93 -5.51 -23.36
C ARG A 132 -1.78 -4.34 -22.38
N ALA A 133 -1.33 -4.62 -21.15
CA ALA A 133 -1.19 -3.63 -20.09
C ALA A 133 -0.29 -2.45 -20.47
N GLY A 134 0.75 -2.68 -21.29
CA GLY A 134 1.62 -1.60 -21.77
C GLY A 134 0.95 -0.57 -22.69
N PHE A 135 -0.28 -0.82 -23.18
CA PHE A 135 -1.07 0.13 -23.97
C PHE A 135 -2.18 0.82 -23.15
N LEU A 136 -2.25 0.57 -21.88
CA LEU A 136 -3.12 1.30 -20.95
C LEU A 136 -2.52 2.66 -20.60
N SER A 137 -3.37 3.64 -20.23
CA SER A 137 -2.90 4.87 -19.63
C SER A 137 -2.28 4.61 -18.25
N GLY A 138 -1.45 5.52 -17.73
CA GLY A 138 -0.83 5.36 -16.39
C GLY A 138 -1.87 5.09 -15.30
N GLY A 139 -3.00 5.83 -15.29
CA GLY A 139 -4.06 5.59 -14.32
C GLY A 139 -4.74 4.23 -14.47
N GLN A 140 -4.94 3.73 -15.71
CA GLN A 140 -5.48 2.39 -15.94
C GLN A 140 -4.47 1.29 -15.53
N GLN A 141 -3.18 1.53 -15.71
CA GLN A 141 -2.13 0.63 -15.21
C GLN A 141 -2.13 0.59 -13.67
N GLN A 142 -2.36 1.72 -13.02
CA GLN A 142 -2.48 1.78 -11.57
C GLN A 142 -3.72 1.03 -11.06
N GLN A 143 -4.88 1.23 -11.69
CA GLN A 143 -6.08 0.44 -11.38
C GLN A 143 -5.81 -1.06 -11.55
N LEU A 144 -5.12 -1.47 -12.62
CA LEU A 144 -4.73 -2.86 -12.82
C LEU A 144 -3.74 -3.36 -11.75
N ALA A 145 -2.78 -2.53 -11.31
CA ALA A 145 -1.84 -2.89 -10.25
C ALA A 145 -2.57 -3.14 -8.92
N ILE A 146 -3.54 -2.27 -8.56
CA ILE A 146 -4.38 -2.46 -7.38
C ILE A 146 -5.25 -3.71 -7.53
N ALA A 147 -5.93 -3.89 -8.67
CA ALA A 147 -6.75 -5.08 -8.95
C ALA A 147 -5.95 -6.38 -8.80
N ARG A 148 -4.70 -6.42 -9.30
CA ARG A 148 -3.79 -7.56 -9.12
C ARG A 148 -3.50 -7.84 -7.64
N ALA A 149 -3.27 -6.81 -6.83
CA ALA A 149 -3.07 -7.00 -5.40
C ALA A 149 -4.34 -7.57 -4.74
N LEU A 150 -5.54 -7.10 -5.12
CA LEU A 150 -6.83 -7.57 -4.61
C LEU A 150 -7.11 -9.04 -4.97
N VAL A 151 -6.66 -9.53 -6.14
CA VAL A 151 -6.77 -10.95 -6.53
C VAL A 151 -6.13 -11.88 -5.49
N THR A 152 -5.13 -11.41 -4.73
CA THR A 152 -4.51 -12.21 -3.65
C THR A 152 -5.40 -12.33 -2.41
N ARG A 153 -6.56 -11.63 -2.36
CA ARG A 153 -7.45 -11.51 -1.21
C ARG A 153 -6.69 -11.09 0.05
N PRO A 154 -6.06 -9.91 0.02
CA PRO A 154 -5.24 -9.46 1.14
C PRO A 154 -6.10 -9.14 2.36
N ARG A 155 -5.51 -9.28 3.56
CA ARG A 155 -6.04 -8.77 4.82
C ARG A 155 -5.51 -7.36 5.11
N LEU A 156 -4.35 -7.01 4.53
CA LEU A 156 -3.74 -5.69 4.56
C LEU A 156 -3.33 -5.32 3.13
N LEU A 157 -3.83 -4.21 2.63
CA LEU A 157 -3.43 -3.62 1.35
C LEU A 157 -2.44 -2.48 1.62
N ILE A 158 -1.25 -2.59 1.04
CA ILE A 158 -0.18 -1.59 1.16
C ILE A 158 -0.04 -0.88 -0.17
N LEU A 159 -0.19 0.45 -0.16
CA LEU A 159 -0.18 1.31 -1.34
C LEU A 159 0.91 2.38 -1.22
N ASP A 160 1.80 2.46 -2.19
CA ASP A 160 2.87 3.45 -2.25
C ASP A 160 2.56 4.53 -3.29
N GLU A 161 2.11 5.69 -2.82
CA GLU A 161 1.74 6.88 -3.62
C GLU A 161 0.85 6.53 -4.83
N PRO A 162 -0.33 5.90 -4.60
CA PRO A 162 -1.13 5.31 -5.67
C PRO A 162 -1.74 6.31 -6.63
N THR A 163 -1.69 7.60 -6.33
CA THR A 163 -2.29 8.68 -7.12
C THR A 163 -1.26 9.56 -7.84
N GLU A 164 0.04 9.32 -7.62
CA GLU A 164 1.10 10.14 -8.18
C GLU A 164 1.15 10.08 -9.72
N GLY A 165 1.21 11.26 -10.35
CA GLY A 165 1.34 11.37 -11.82
C GLY A 165 0.11 10.94 -12.62
N ILE A 166 -1.05 10.78 -11.98
CA ILE A 166 -2.30 10.30 -12.56
C ILE A 166 -3.24 11.49 -12.85
N GLN A 167 -4.07 11.36 -13.90
CA GLN A 167 -5.08 12.37 -14.21
C GLN A 167 -6.15 12.47 -13.11
N PRO A 168 -6.64 13.69 -12.77
CA PRO A 168 -7.57 13.91 -11.67
C PRO A 168 -8.82 13.03 -11.68
N SER A 169 -9.38 12.74 -12.86
CA SER A 169 -10.57 11.88 -12.97
C SER A 169 -10.32 10.44 -12.55
N ILE A 170 -9.11 9.91 -12.81
CA ILE A 170 -8.73 8.55 -12.41
C ILE A 170 -8.28 8.54 -10.94
N VAL A 171 -7.65 9.62 -10.46
CA VAL A 171 -7.35 9.80 -9.03
C VAL A 171 -8.63 9.63 -8.22
N ALA A 172 -9.72 10.33 -8.57
CA ALA A 172 -11.00 10.21 -7.87
C ALA A 172 -11.57 8.77 -7.89
N GLU A 173 -11.39 8.02 -8.99
CA GLU A 173 -11.80 6.61 -9.07
C GLU A 173 -10.97 5.72 -8.13
N ILE A 174 -9.65 5.93 -8.04
CA ILE A 174 -8.75 5.18 -7.14
C ILE A 174 -9.07 5.50 -5.68
N GLU A 175 -9.25 6.78 -5.36
CA GLU A 175 -9.60 7.22 -4.01
C GLU A 175 -10.94 6.62 -3.54
N ALA A 176 -11.97 6.66 -4.41
CA ALA A 176 -13.26 6.05 -4.12
C ALA A 176 -13.16 4.52 -3.94
N ALA A 177 -12.28 3.86 -4.72
CA ALA A 177 -12.03 2.43 -4.57
C ALA A 177 -11.36 2.12 -3.21
N ILE A 178 -10.36 2.90 -2.79
CA ILE A 178 -9.70 2.75 -1.49
C ILE A 178 -10.70 2.99 -0.35
N GLU A 179 -11.54 4.03 -0.47
CA GLU A 179 -12.58 4.35 0.51
C GLU A 179 -13.57 3.18 0.67
N ARG A 180 -14.10 2.65 -0.45
CA ARG A 180 -14.99 1.49 -0.43
C ARG A 180 -14.34 0.27 0.21
N LEU A 181 -13.12 -0.10 -0.21
CA LEU A 181 -12.39 -1.25 0.33
C LEU A 181 -12.17 -1.13 1.84
N HIS A 182 -11.86 0.08 2.33
CA HIS A 182 -11.65 0.34 3.74
C HIS A 182 -12.98 0.36 4.52
N GLN A 183 -13.92 1.22 4.12
CA GLN A 183 -15.12 1.50 4.91
C GLN A 183 -16.23 0.45 4.76
N GLU A 184 -16.43 -0.11 3.55
CA GLU A 184 -17.50 -1.06 3.30
C GLU A 184 -17.03 -2.50 3.44
N ASP A 185 -15.84 -2.84 2.91
CA ASP A 185 -15.31 -4.20 2.91
C ASP A 185 -14.46 -4.50 4.17
N GLY A 186 -14.12 -3.47 4.98
CA GLY A 186 -13.35 -3.61 6.21
C GLY A 186 -11.90 -4.04 5.98
N LEU A 187 -11.34 -3.76 4.79
CA LEU A 187 -9.96 -4.06 4.46
C LEU A 187 -9.01 -3.12 5.22
N ALA A 188 -8.03 -3.68 5.93
CA ALA A 188 -6.97 -2.85 6.50
C ALA A 188 -6.09 -2.27 5.39
N VAL A 189 -5.73 -0.98 5.50
CA VAL A 189 -4.93 -0.29 4.50
C VAL A 189 -3.74 0.42 5.16
N LEU A 190 -2.56 0.28 4.56
CA LEU A 190 -1.40 1.12 4.83
C LEU A 190 -1.12 1.93 3.58
N LEU A 191 -1.44 3.22 3.65
CA LEU A 191 -1.35 4.15 2.55
C LEU A 191 -0.15 5.09 2.74
N VAL A 192 0.76 5.13 1.78
CA VAL A 192 1.78 6.17 1.71
C VAL A 192 1.28 7.28 0.80
N GLU A 193 1.23 8.49 1.33
CA GLU A 193 0.81 9.69 0.60
C GLU A 193 1.56 10.92 1.08
N GLN A 194 1.64 11.93 0.20
CA GLN A 194 2.17 13.24 0.55
C GLN A 194 1.06 14.32 0.64
N TYR A 195 -0.12 14.03 0.12
CA TYR A 195 -1.25 14.97 0.11
C TYR A 195 -2.10 14.79 1.37
N LEU A 196 -2.11 15.84 2.22
CA LEU A 196 -2.86 15.85 3.47
C LEU A 196 -4.36 15.66 3.25
N GLU A 197 -4.93 16.16 2.14
CA GLU A 197 -6.37 16.10 1.87
C GLU A 197 -6.91 14.67 1.81
N LEU A 198 -6.16 13.74 1.21
CA LEU A 198 -6.56 12.34 1.16
C LEU A 198 -6.48 11.69 2.55
N ALA A 199 -5.42 11.97 3.30
CA ALA A 199 -5.28 11.48 4.67
C ALA A 199 -6.42 11.99 5.58
N LEU A 200 -6.77 13.29 5.50
CA LEU A 200 -7.89 13.89 6.25
C LEU A 200 -9.23 13.23 5.97
N ARG A 201 -9.41 12.66 4.77
CA ARG A 201 -10.67 12.04 4.37
C ARG A 201 -10.75 10.56 4.75
N LEU A 202 -9.64 9.83 4.70
CA LEU A 202 -9.65 8.38 4.77
C LEU A 202 -8.94 7.78 5.98
N ALA A 203 -7.98 8.48 6.59
CA ALA A 203 -7.14 7.91 7.63
C ALA A 203 -7.84 7.81 8.98
N ASP A 204 -7.72 6.66 9.64
CA ASP A 204 -8.05 6.50 11.06
C ASP A 204 -6.87 6.91 11.94
N ALA A 205 -5.65 6.70 11.46
CA ALA A 205 -4.42 7.08 12.11
C ALA A 205 -3.37 7.51 11.08
N PHE A 206 -2.35 8.23 11.56
CA PHE A 206 -1.25 8.67 10.71
C PHE A 206 0.11 8.58 11.39
N VAL A 207 1.13 8.51 10.54
CA VAL A 207 2.55 8.61 10.91
C VAL A 207 3.24 9.57 9.96
N ILE A 208 3.94 10.58 10.46
CA ILE A 208 4.76 11.50 9.66
C ILE A 208 6.22 11.11 9.82
N ILE A 209 6.88 10.83 8.68
CA ILE A 209 8.30 10.50 8.62
C ILE A 209 9.09 11.70 8.09
N GLU A 210 10.18 12.01 8.78
CA GLU A 210 11.17 12.99 8.34
C GLU A 210 12.58 12.46 8.64
N GLY A 211 13.44 12.43 7.62
CA GLY A 211 14.82 11.95 7.77
C GLY A 211 14.94 10.53 8.31
N GLY A 212 14.00 9.66 7.98
CA GLY A 212 14.00 8.24 8.38
C GLY A 212 13.55 7.95 9.81
N VAL A 213 12.96 8.92 10.51
CA VAL A 213 12.39 8.77 11.86
C VAL A 213 10.95 9.24 11.89
N VAL A 214 10.16 8.68 12.82
CA VAL A 214 8.81 9.19 13.10
C VAL A 214 8.92 10.52 13.85
N ARG A 215 8.34 11.57 13.30
CA ARG A 215 8.24 12.89 13.92
C ARG A 215 6.95 13.09 14.68
N ARG A 216 5.86 12.61 14.12
CA ARG A 216 4.53 12.70 14.70
C ARG A 216 3.74 11.45 14.33
N ALA A 217 2.93 10.98 15.23
CA ALA A 217 1.91 9.95 14.99
C ALA A 217 0.67 10.33 15.82
N GLY A 218 -0.52 9.97 15.35
CA GLY A 218 -1.77 10.27 16.03
C GLY A 218 -2.97 9.66 15.31
N GLY A 219 -4.17 9.90 15.86
CA GLY A 219 -5.44 9.57 15.24
C GLY A 219 -5.87 10.61 14.20
N ALA A 220 -6.97 10.34 13.51
CA ALA A 220 -7.52 11.24 12.48
C ALA A 220 -7.80 12.66 13.01
N GLU A 221 -8.20 12.78 14.26
CA GLU A 221 -8.48 14.06 14.94
C GLU A 221 -7.26 14.98 15.00
N ASP A 222 -6.06 14.41 15.13
CA ASP A 222 -4.81 15.17 15.22
C ASP A 222 -4.33 15.71 13.86
N LEU A 223 -4.87 15.22 12.73
CA LEU A 223 -4.48 15.67 11.38
C LEU A 223 -4.79 17.17 11.13
N HIS A 224 -5.70 17.75 11.90
CA HIS A 224 -6.05 19.17 11.80
C HIS A 224 -5.06 20.10 12.51
N ASP A 225 -4.13 19.55 13.31
CA ASP A 225 -3.16 20.33 14.06
C ASP A 225 -2.25 21.17 13.16
N ASP A 226 -1.96 22.40 13.59
CA ASP A 226 -1.05 23.29 12.86
C ASP A 226 0.38 22.76 12.78
N GLU A 227 0.79 21.91 13.73
CA GLU A 227 2.08 21.23 13.69
C GLU A 227 2.14 20.21 12.56
N VAL A 228 1.09 19.40 12.39
CA VAL A 228 0.97 18.43 11.28
C VAL A 228 1.04 19.15 9.94
N LYS A 229 0.27 20.24 9.78
CA LYS A 229 0.30 21.06 8.56
C LYS A 229 1.69 21.63 8.28
N ARG A 230 2.43 22.09 9.30
CA ARG A 230 3.80 22.60 9.14
C ARG A 230 4.81 21.52 8.73
N LEU A 231 4.70 20.31 9.26
CA LEU A 231 5.56 19.18 8.91
C LEU A 231 5.38 18.74 7.45
N LEU A 232 4.15 18.89 6.92
CA LEU A 232 3.79 18.52 5.55
C LEU A 232 3.88 19.69 4.55
N ALA A 233 3.89 20.94 5.04
CA ALA A 233 4.02 22.11 4.17
C ALA A 233 5.37 22.12 3.43
N VAL A 234 5.31 22.36 2.13
CA VAL A 234 6.48 22.51 1.22
C VAL A 234 7.10 23.88 1.40
#